data_1f2de84f446085d664bf50303da6c4d8
#
_entry.id   1f2de84f446085d664bf50303da6c4d8
#
_cell.length_a   1.000
_cell.length_b   1.000
_cell.length_c   1.000
_cell.angle_alpha   90.00
_cell.angle_beta   90.00
_cell.angle_gamma   90.00
#
_symmetry.space_group_name_H-M   'P 1'
#
loop_
_entity.id
_entity.type
_entity.pdbx_description
1 polymer ?
#
loop_
_entity_poly.entity_id
_entity_poly.type
_entity_poly.pdbx_seq_one_letter_code
_entity_poly.pdbx_strand_id
1 'polypeptide(L)'
;MKILMVLTSHDQLGNTGRPTGFWLEEFAAPYFVFNDAGVELTLASPKGGQPPIDPKSDLPENQTPAMTRFKKDAATQKALANTVKLADVKAEDFDTVFYPGGHGPMWDLAEIGRAHV
;
A
#
# COMPACT_ATOMS: atom_id res chain seq x y z
N MET A 1 -12.82 -5.38 -13.77
CA MET A 1 -11.79 -4.32 -13.65
C MET A 1 -10.63 -4.83 -12.82
N LYS A 2 -9.42 -4.56 -13.26
CA LYS A 2 -8.19 -4.93 -12.56
C LYS A 2 -7.47 -3.68 -12.08
N ILE A 3 -7.21 -3.59 -10.77
CA ILE A 3 -6.51 -2.45 -10.17
C ILE A 3 -5.22 -2.94 -9.53
N LEU A 4 -4.12 -2.23 -9.82
CA LEU A 4 -2.85 -2.42 -9.15
C LEU A 4 -2.74 -1.39 -8.03
N MET A 5 -2.58 -1.84 -6.78
CA MET A 5 -2.29 -0.97 -5.65
C MET A 5 -0.80 -1.05 -5.35
N VAL A 6 -0.11 0.08 -5.44
CA VAL A 6 1.34 0.17 -5.24
C VAL A 6 1.61 0.80 -3.89
N LEU A 7 2.24 0.03 -3.00
CA LEU A 7 2.59 0.46 -1.66
C LEU A 7 4.09 0.75 -1.57
N THR A 8 4.46 1.62 -0.62
CA THR A 8 5.87 1.95 -0.41
C THR A 8 6.64 0.79 0.21
N SER A 9 7.93 0.69 -0.08
CA SER A 9 8.86 -0.14 0.68
C SER A 9 9.77 0.67 1.58
N HIS A 10 9.60 2.00 1.60
CA HIS A 10 10.44 2.91 2.40
C HIS A 10 9.94 2.96 3.84
N ASP A 11 10.79 2.60 4.80
CA ASP A 11 10.41 2.41 6.20
C ASP A 11 11.01 3.44 7.17
N GLN A 12 11.79 4.41 6.67
CA GLN A 12 12.39 5.45 7.50
C GLN A 12 12.09 6.84 6.96
N LEU A 13 11.81 7.78 7.87
CA LEU A 13 11.54 9.16 7.51
C LEU A 13 12.87 9.91 7.26
N GLY A 14 13.32 9.87 6.00
CA GLY A 14 14.59 10.47 5.59
C GLY A 14 15.76 9.89 6.41
N ASN A 15 16.63 10.77 6.91
CA ASN A 15 17.77 10.39 7.74
C ASN A 15 17.49 10.48 9.24
N THR A 16 16.24 10.61 9.65
CA THR A 16 15.87 10.80 11.05
C THR A 16 15.87 9.51 11.86
N GLY A 17 15.86 8.35 11.20
CA GLY A 17 15.70 7.06 11.86
C GLY A 17 14.30 6.79 12.36
N ARG A 18 13.34 7.70 12.12
CA ARG A 18 11.96 7.51 12.53
C ARG A 18 11.24 6.55 11.58
N PRO A 19 10.48 5.56 12.12
CA PRO A 19 9.72 4.66 11.27
C PRO A 19 8.67 5.42 10.47
N THR A 20 8.48 5.01 9.22
CA THR A 20 7.42 5.51 8.37
C THR A 20 6.95 4.39 7.44
N GLY A 21 6.03 4.69 6.56
CA GLY A 21 5.50 3.74 5.60
C GLY A 21 4.27 4.33 4.94
N PHE A 22 3.36 3.46 4.50
CA PHE A 22 2.08 3.92 3.99
C PHE A 22 1.12 4.20 5.16
N TRP A 23 0.13 5.06 4.91
CA TRP A 23 -0.89 5.40 5.90
C TRP A 23 -1.98 4.33 5.86
N LEU A 24 -2.22 3.64 6.98
CA LEU A 24 -3.07 2.44 7.01
C LEU A 24 -4.49 2.69 6.51
N GLU A 25 -5.14 3.80 6.92
CA GLU A 25 -6.49 4.14 6.45
C GLU A 25 -6.54 4.34 4.93
N GLU A 26 -5.51 4.96 4.36
CA GLU A 26 -5.46 5.23 2.92
C GLU A 26 -5.26 3.97 2.09
N PHE A 27 -4.85 2.88 2.71
CA PHE A 27 -4.87 1.55 2.11
C PHE A 27 -6.19 0.83 2.40
N ALA A 28 -6.58 0.75 3.67
CA ALA A 28 -7.70 -0.09 4.09
C ALA A 28 -9.04 0.35 3.51
N ALA A 29 -9.33 1.65 3.54
CA ALA A 29 -10.61 2.15 3.03
C ALA A 29 -10.78 1.89 1.53
N PRO A 30 -9.84 2.30 0.65
CA PRO A 30 -9.98 2.01 -0.78
C PRO A 30 -9.94 0.51 -1.08
N TYR A 31 -9.11 -0.25 -0.37
CA TYR A 31 -9.02 -1.69 -0.56
C TYR A 31 -10.40 -2.35 -0.43
N PHE A 32 -11.12 -2.06 0.64
CA PHE A 32 -12.41 -2.69 0.86
C PHE A 32 -13.49 -2.15 -0.08
N VAL A 33 -13.43 -0.88 -0.47
CA VAL A 33 -14.34 -0.34 -1.49
C VAL A 33 -14.18 -1.11 -2.79
N PHE A 34 -12.96 -1.32 -3.25
CA PHE A 34 -12.70 -2.04 -4.50
C PHE A 34 -13.03 -3.53 -4.36
N ASN A 35 -12.62 -4.13 -3.27
CA ASN A 35 -12.86 -5.55 -3.03
C ASN A 35 -14.36 -5.88 -2.97
N ASP A 36 -15.13 -5.05 -2.27
CA ASP A 36 -16.57 -5.24 -2.13
C ASP A 36 -17.31 -4.98 -3.45
N ALA A 37 -16.71 -4.20 -4.35
CA ALA A 37 -17.26 -3.94 -5.69
C ALA A 37 -16.90 -5.03 -6.71
N GLY A 38 -16.19 -6.08 -6.29
CA GLY A 38 -15.79 -7.18 -7.16
C GLY A 38 -14.58 -6.88 -8.04
N VAL A 39 -13.82 -5.85 -7.72
CA VAL A 39 -12.60 -5.49 -8.45
C VAL A 39 -11.50 -6.51 -8.13
N GLU A 40 -10.77 -6.93 -9.15
CA GLU A 40 -9.58 -7.76 -8.98
C GLU A 40 -8.39 -6.88 -8.58
N LEU A 41 -7.91 -7.06 -7.34
CA LEU A 41 -6.83 -6.25 -6.79
C LEU A 41 -5.53 -7.04 -6.76
N THR A 42 -4.44 -6.39 -7.19
CA THR A 42 -3.08 -6.87 -7.01
C THR A 42 -2.32 -5.86 -6.17
N LEU A 43 -1.67 -6.34 -5.11
CA LEU A 43 -0.85 -5.49 -4.24
C LEU A 43 0.61 -5.65 -4.61
N ALA A 44 1.28 -4.54 -4.87
CA ALA A 44 2.69 -4.53 -5.23
C ALA A 44 3.46 -3.51 -4.39
N SER A 45 4.74 -3.74 -4.22
CA SER A 45 5.65 -2.79 -3.59
C SER A 45 7.02 -2.90 -4.25
N PRO A 46 7.88 -1.86 -4.17
CA PRO A 46 9.18 -1.92 -4.84
C PRO A 46 10.01 -3.15 -4.46
N LYS A 47 10.03 -3.53 -3.19
CA LYS A 47 10.83 -4.68 -2.71
C LYS A 47 10.02 -5.98 -2.62
N GLY A 48 8.71 -5.94 -2.78
CA GLY A 48 7.84 -7.08 -2.53
C GLY A 48 7.70 -7.37 -1.03
N GLY A 49 6.90 -8.39 -0.68
CA GLY A 49 6.68 -8.78 0.71
C GLY A 49 5.83 -7.79 1.49
N GLN A 50 6.03 -7.71 2.79
CA GLN A 50 5.26 -6.84 3.67
C GLN A 50 5.71 -5.39 3.57
N PRO A 51 4.86 -4.46 3.06
CA PRO A 51 5.19 -3.04 3.08
C PRO A 51 5.15 -2.49 4.50
N PRO A 52 5.98 -1.48 4.82
CA PRO A 52 5.93 -0.86 6.14
C PRO A 52 4.69 0.00 6.31
N ILE A 53 4.09 -0.07 7.51
CA ILE A 53 2.96 0.77 7.91
C ILE A 53 3.52 1.91 8.76
N ASP A 54 3.12 3.15 8.45
CA ASP A 54 3.49 4.27 9.30
C ASP A 54 2.86 4.07 10.69
N PRO A 55 3.65 3.98 11.77
CA PRO A 55 3.10 3.74 13.10
C PRO A 55 2.09 4.79 13.56
N LYS A 56 2.25 6.04 13.11
CA LYS A 56 1.31 7.10 13.45
C LYS A 56 -0.06 6.87 12.87
N SER A 57 -0.16 6.18 11.72
CA SER A 57 -1.44 5.88 11.10
C SER A 57 -2.24 4.85 11.90
N ASP A 58 -1.58 4.08 12.77
CA ASP A 58 -2.21 3.03 13.58
C ASP A 58 -2.37 3.43 15.04
N LEU A 59 -2.24 4.73 15.37
CA LEU A 59 -2.49 5.20 16.74
C LEU A 59 -3.99 5.11 17.08
N PRO A 60 -4.34 4.96 18.39
CA PRO A 60 -5.74 4.84 18.79
C PRO A 60 -6.66 5.94 18.28
N GLU A 61 -6.17 7.19 18.23
CA GLU A 61 -6.94 8.33 17.74
C GLU A 61 -7.19 8.32 16.23
N ASN A 62 -6.48 7.47 15.50
CA ASN A 62 -6.58 7.38 14.04
C ASN A 62 -7.34 6.14 13.55
N GLN A 63 -7.92 5.37 14.47
CA GLN A 63 -8.65 4.15 14.10
C GLN A 63 -9.95 4.46 13.36
N THR A 64 -10.27 3.65 12.35
CA THR A 64 -11.47 3.78 11.52
C THR A 64 -12.15 2.44 11.36
N PRO A 65 -13.43 2.40 10.88
CA PRO A 65 -14.09 1.12 10.60
C PRO A 65 -13.32 0.24 9.61
N ALA A 66 -12.72 0.84 8.58
CA ALA A 66 -11.93 0.10 7.59
C ALA A 66 -10.68 -0.53 8.23
N MET A 67 -10.01 0.20 9.13
CA MET A 67 -8.85 -0.33 9.86
C MET A 67 -9.24 -1.46 10.80
N THR A 68 -10.38 -1.34 11.47
CA THR A 68 -10.92 -2.41 12.32
C THR A 68 -11.20 -3.67 11.51
N ARG A 69 -11.81 -3.50 10.34
CA ARG A 69 -12.07 -4.60 9.41
C ARG A 69 -10.77 -5.26 8.96
N PHE A 70 -9.75 -4.45 8.61
CA PHE A 70 -8.45 -4.95 8.20
C PHE A 70 -7.81 -5.82 9.29
N LYS A 71 -7.87 -5.40 10.54
CA LYS A 71 -7.27 -6.12 11.67
C LYS A 71 -7.95 -7.45 11.94
N LYS A 72 -9.19 -7.64 11.46
CA LYS A 72 -9.96 -8.88 11.61
C LYS A 72 -9.97 -9.75 10.36
N ASP A 73 -9.45 -9.25 9.25
CA ASP A 73 -9.48 -9.94 7.96
C ASP A 73 -8.12 -10.56 7.66
N ALA A 74 -7.99 -11.85 8.00
CA ALA A 74 -6.74 -12.58 7.80
C ALA A 74 -6.34 -12.66 6.32
N ALA A 75 -7.30 -12.75 5.40
CA ALA A 75 -7.01 -12.82 3.96
C ALA A 75 -6.37 -11.53 3.46
N THR A 76 -6.87 -10.36 3.90
CA THR A 76 -6.30 -9.07 3.53
C THR A 76 -4.91 -8.89 4.13
N GLN A 77 -4.72 -9.28 5.40
CA GLN A 77 -3.42 -9.20 6.04
C GLN A 77 -2.39 -10.07 5.32
N LYS A 78 -2.78 -11.26 4.90
CA LYS A 78 -1.92 -12.17 4.15
C LYS A 78 -1.56 -11.58 2.78
N ALA A 79 -2.53 -10.99 2.08
CA ALA A 79 -2.27 -10.34 0.79
C ALA A 79 -1.27 -9.19 0.95
N LEU A 80 -1.43 -8.38 2.00
CA LEU A 80 -0.53 -7.27 2.29
C LEU A 80 0.88 -7.76 2.65
N ALA A 81 0.99 -8.86 3.38
CA ALA A 81 2.27 -9.43 3.77
C ALA A 81 3.04 -10.03 2.58
N ASN A 82 2.36 -10.30 1.47
CA ASN A 82 2.92 -10.99 0.31
C ASN A 82 2.76 -10.17 -0.98
N THR A 83 3.02 -8.87 -0.93
CA THR A 83 2.97 -8.04 -2.14
C THR A 83 3.99 -8.53 -3.16
N VAL A 84 3.66 -8.37 -4.45
CA VAL A 84 4.60 -8.72 -5.52
C VAL A 84 5.58 -7.58 -5.74
N LYS A 85 6.78 -7.90 -6.26
CA LYS A 85 7.75 -6.87 -6.61
C LYS A 85 7.21 -6.04 -7.77
N LEU A 86 7.27 -4.73 -7.64
CA LEU A 86 6.77 -3.83 -8.67
C LEU A 86 7.44 -4.07 -10.03
N ALA A 87 8.73 -4.40 -10.04
CA ALA A 87 9.46 -4.69 -11.28
C ALA A 87 8.93 -5.93 -12.02
N ASP A 88 8.21 -6.82 -11.33
CA ASP A 88 7.69 -8.05 -11.92
C ASP A 88 6.26 -7.90 -12.49
N VAL A 89 5.62 -6.73 -12.33
CA VAL A 89 4.28 -6.48 -12.84
C VAL A 89 4.34 -5.60 -14.09
N LYS A 90 3.35 -5.78 -14.96
CA LYS A 90 3.22 -4.96 -16.18
C LYS A 90 2.01 -4.05 -16.05
N ALA A 91 2.22 -2.75 -16.20
CA ALA A 91 1.15 -1.77 -16.07
C ALA A 91 -0.01 -2.03 -17.05
N GLU A 92 0.30 -2.55 -18.23
CA GLU A 92 -0.70 -2.88 -19.25
C GLU A 92 -1.67 -3.99 -18.85
N ASP A 93 -1.35 -4.77 -17.81
CA ASP A 93 -2.22 -5.84 -17.30
C ASP A 93 -3.33 -5.28 -16.40
N PHE A 94 -3.34 -3.97 -16.13
CA PHE A 94 -4.28 -3.34 -15.20
C PHE A 94 -5.04 -2.19 -15.86
N ASP A 95 -6.28 -1.99 -15.41
CA ASP A 95 -7.10 -0.88 -15.88
C ASP A 95 -6.69 0.44 -15.25
N THR A 96 -6.22 0.41 -14.03
CA THR A 96 -5.72 1.60 -13.33
C THR A 96 -4.74 1.21 -12.22
N VAL A 97 -4.03 2.22 -11.73
CA VAL A 97 -3.05 2.09 -10.65
C VAL A 97 -3.45 3.04 -9.52
N PHE A 98 -3.42 2.55 -8.29
CA PHE A 98 -3.75 3.33 -7.10
C PHE A 98 -2.56 3.32 -6.15
N TYR A 99 -2.20 4.50 -5.62
CA TYR A 99 -1.07 4.67 -4.70
C TYR A 99 -1.59 5.13 -3.33
N PRO A 100 -1.72 4.22 -2.33
CA PRO A 100 -2.02 4.65 -0.97
C PRO A 100 -0.95 5.60 -0.45
N GLY A 101 -1.39 6.66 0.26
CA GLY A 101 -0.49 7.72 0.71
C GLY A 101 0.28 7.39 1.99
N GLY A 102 1.10 8.35 2.41
CA GLY A 102 1.97 8.30 3.57
C GLY A 102 3.28 8.99 3.26
N HIS A 103 4.20 9.05 4.24
CA HIS A 103 5.51 9.67 4.03
C HIS A 103 6.45 8.78 3.21
N GLY A 104 6.36 7.44 3.37
CA GLY A 104 7.20 6.51 2.63
C GLY A 104 7.17 6.69 1.11
N PRO A 105 5.97 6.85 0.49
CA PRO A 105 5.87 7.06 -0.96
C PRO A 105 6.64 8.24 -1.50
N MET A 106 6.88 9.26 -0.68
CA MET A 106 7.67 10.43 -1.10
C MET A 106 9.09 10.06 -1.51
N TRP A 107 9.64 9.00 -0.95
CA TRP A 107 11.02 8.61 -1.23
C TRP A 107 11.14 7.57 -2.34
N ASP A 108 10.39 6.47 -2.26
CA ASP A 108 10.58 5.37 -3.22
C ASP A 108 9.66 5.44 -4.44
N LEU A 109 8.39 5.83 -4.28
CA LEU A 109 7.46 5.88 -5.41
C LEU A 109 7.75 7.07 -6.34
N ALA A 110 8.33 8.16 -5.82
CA ALA A 110 8.78 9.27 -6.65
C ALA A 110 9.89 8.84 -7.62
N GLU A 111 10.81 7.98 -7.17
CA GLU A 111 11.86 7.44 -8.05
C GLU A 111 11.27 6.55 -9.14
N ILE A 112 10.26 5.74 -8.80
CA ILE A 112 9.57 4.90 -9.77
C ILE A 112 8.89 5.75 -10.84
N GLY A 113 8.23 6.85 -10.42
CA GLY A 113 7.60 7.77 -11.35
C GLY A 113 8.58 8.35 -12.36
N ARG A 114 9.80 8.67 -11.94
CA ARG A 114 10.86 9.14 -12.83
C ARG A 114 11.28 8.08 -13.84
N ALA A 115 11.34 6.84 -13.41
CA ALA A 115 11.77 5.74 -14.28
C ALA A 115 10.75 5.43 -15.39
N HIS A 116 9.50 5.79 -15.21
CA HIS A 116 8.42 5.50 -16.14
C HIS A 116 7.97 6.70 -16.99
N VAL A 117 8.61 7.83 -16.81
CA VAL A 117 8.34 9.04 -17.64
C VAL A 117 9.25 9.14 -18.92
#